data_42e7d9f46f726547faef01284e2b7611
#
_entry.id   42e7d9f46f726547faef01284e2b7611
#
_cell.length_a   1.000
_cell.length_b   1.000
_cell.length_c   1.000
_cell.angle_alpha   90.00
_cell.angle_beta   90.00
_cell.angle_gamma   90.00
#
_symmetry.space_group_name_H-M   'P 1'
#
loop_
_entity.id
_entity.type
_entity.pdbx_description
1 polymer ?
#
loop_
_entity_poly.entity_id
_entity_poly.type
_entity_poly.pdbx_seq_one_letter_code
_entity_poly.pdbx_strand_id
1 'polypeptide(L)'
;PQWSMPKTARHYKAVPHLYMDADVSIWHGGWLQLTKDPLEFLGYLKDNDIAMEPHKERNCAYQEAAAVIKSKKANKATVNAQMARYRNMGFPERYGLTSTFLIVRRHTDRIAELNEMWWSEIEQFSVRDQLSLMPCMWRLGLDYDRIPIGPHGFYRTHKHGG
;
A
#
# COMPACT_ATOMS: atom_id res chain seq x y z
N PRO A 1 -13.16 -16.54 7.68
CA PRO A 1 -13.96 -15.92 6.62
C PRO A 1 -13.39 -16.29 5.26
N GLN A 2 -14.28 -16.70 4.33
CA GLN A 2 -13.87 -17.06 2.98
C GLN A 2 -13.84 -15.79 2.12
N TRP A 3 -12.67 -15.18 1.99
CA TRP A 3 -12.48 -13.99 1.14
C TRP A 3 -12.26 -14.38 -0.32
N SER A 4 -12.52 -13.44 -1.25
CA SER A 4 -12.09 -13.60 -2.64
C SER A 4 -10.55 -13.63 -2.74
N MET A 5 -10.01 -14.26 -3.77
CA MET A 5 -8.55 -14.34 -4.00
C MET A 5 -7.83 -12.99 -3.90
N PRO A 6 -8.31 -11.89 -4.54
CA PRO A 6 -7.70 -10.59 -4.38
C PRO A 6 -7.73 -10.07 -2.93
N LYS A 7 -8.81 -10.30 -2.19
CA LYS A 7 -8.93 -9.87 -0.80
C LYS A 7 -7.99 -10.65 0.11
N THR A 8 -7.86 -11.95 -0.10
CA THR A 8 -6.91 -12.81 0.63
C THR A 8 -5.47 -12.32 0.46
N ALA A 9 -5.04 -12.05 -0.77
CA ALA A 9 -3.70 -11.52 -1.03
C ALA A 9 -3.47 -10.16 -0.34
N ARG A 10 -4.51 -9.30 -0.29
CA ARG A 10 -4.41 -8.00 0.42
C ARG A 10 -4.32 -8.16 1.92
N HIS A 11 -4.94 -9.19 2.49
CA HIS A 11 -4.82 -9.48 3.92
C HIS A 11 -3.37 -9.78 4.31
N TYR A 12 -2.73 -10.75 3.65
CA TYR A 12 -1.31 -11.06 3.91
C TYR A 12 -0.39 -9.86 3.68
N LYS A 13 -0.69 -9.03 2.71
CA LYS A 13 0.03 -7.80 2.44
C LYS A 13 -0.14 -6.78 3.55
N ALA A 14 -1.37 -6.58 4.02
CA ALA A 14 -1.68 -5.52 4.98
C ALA A 14 -1.20 -5.87 6.39
N VAL A 15 -1.34 -7.12 6.82
CA VAL A 15 -1.06 -7.54 8.22
C VAL A 15 -0.02 -8.67 8.32
N PRO A 16 1.20 -8.51 7.74
CA PRO A 16 2.20 -9.57 7.77
C PRO A 16 2.67 -9.93 9.19
N HIS A 17 2.62 -8.98 10.13
CA HIS A 17 2.99 -9.20 11.53
C HIS A 17 2.15 -10.28 12.23
N LEU A 18 0.98 -10.61 11.69
CA LEU A 18 0.15 -11.72 12.20
C LEU A 18 0.62 -13.10 11.71
N TYR A 19 1.54 -13.15 10.74
CA TYR A 19 1.94 -14.39 10.06
C TYR A 19 3.44 -14.66 10.12
N MET A 20 4.22 -13.68 10.52
CA MET A 20 5.69 -13.76 10.53
C MET A 20 6.20 -13.30 11.89
N ASP A 21 7.01 -14.15 12.50
CA ASP A 21 7.88 -13.79 13.63
C ASP A 21 9.19 -13.24 13.07
N ALA A 22 9.17 -11.97 12.67
CA ALA A 22 10.30 -11.28 12.04
C ALA A 22 10.26 -9.78 12.34
N ASP A 23 11.42 -9.17 12.52
CA ASP A 23 11.55 -7.73 12.78
C ASP A 23 11.20 -6.86 11.57
N VAL A 24 11.37 -7.40 10.36
CA VAL A 24 11.18 -6.69 9.09
C VAL A 24 10.50 -7.59 8.07
N SER A 25 9.63 -7.02 7.25
CA SER A 25 9.08 -7.69 6.08
C SER A 25 9.25 -6.87 4.81
N ILE A 26 9.39 -7.60 3.70
CA ILE A 26 9.41 -7.03 2.36
C ILE A 26 8.23 -7.64 1.58
N TRP A 27 7.27 -6.81 1.22
CA TRP A 27 6.22 -7.21 0.30
C TRP A 27 6.56 -6.78 -1.11
N HIS A 28 6.42 -7.66 -2.08
CA HIS A 28 6.47 -7.30 -3.49
C HIS A 28 5.33 -7.95 -4.28
N GLY A 29 4.90 -7.29 -5.34
CA GLY A 29 3.90 -7.85 -6.25
C GLY A 29 4.44 -9.07 -7.00
N GLY A 30 3.60 -10.10 -7.23
CA GLY A 30 4.02 -11.34 -7.89
C GLY A 30 4.51 -11.18 -9.34
N TRP A 31 4.34 -10.00 -9.94
CA TRP A 31 4.86 -9.62 -11.24
C TRP A 31 6.26 -8.98 -11.20
N LEU A 32 6.81 -8.80 -10.00
CA LEU A 32 8.21 -8.40 -9.80
C LEU A 32 9.09 -9.63 -9.60
N GLN A 33 10.20 -9.65 -10.29
CA GLN A 33 11.32 -10.56 -10.02
C GLN A 33 12.44 -9.76 -9.39
N LEU A 34 12.79 -10.08 -8.15
CA LEU A 34 13.94 -9.47 -7.50
C LEU A 34 15.22 -9.93 -8.19
N THR A 35 16.15 -8.99 -8.44
CA THR A 35 17.41 -9.23 -9.15
C THR A 35 18.62 -9.04 -8.27
N LYS A 36 18.43 -8.55 -7.05
CA LYS A 36 19.43 -8.41 -6.00
C LYS A 36 18.96 -9.05 -4.71
N ASP A 37 19.85 -9.15 -3.74
CA ASP A 37 19.51 -9.62 -2.40
C ASP A 37 18.38 -8.74 -1.82
N PRO A 38 17.25 -9.34 -1.40
CA PRO A 38 16.16 -8.59 -0.76
C PRO A 38 16.64 -7.76 0.44
N LEU A 39 17.67 -8.18 1.15
CA LEU A 39 18.20 -7.45 2.29
C LEU A 39 18.76 -6.06 1.93
N GLU A 40 19.14 -5.84 0.68
CA GLU A 40 19.57 -4.51 0.22
C GLU A 40 18.45 -3.46 0.33
N PHE A 41 17.17 -3.88 0.29
CA PHE A 41 16.03 -2.97 0.50
C PHE A 41 15.96 -2.41 1.93
N LEU A 42 16.58 -3.06 2.91
CA LEU A 42 16.63 -2.57 4.28
C LEU A 42 17.35 -1.22 4.38
N GLY A 43 18.27 -0.94 3.45
CA GLY A 43 18.95 0.36 3.36
C GLY A 43 18.02 1.55 3.07
N TYR A 44 16.78 1.29 2.66
CA TYR A 44 15.76 2.35 2.49
C TYR A 44 15.02 2.70 3.79
N LEU A 45 15.05 1.87 4.82
CA LEU A 45 14.50 2.17 6.14
C LEU A 45 15.48 3.04 6.93
N LYS A 46 15.30 4.37 6.87
CA LYS A 46 16.19 5.37 7.48
C LYS A 46 15.53 5.99 8.71
N ASP A 47 14.67 6.96 8.46
CA ASP A 47 14.04 7.79 9.50
C ASP A 47 12.65 7.26 9.89
N ASN A 48 12.07 6.42 9.05
CA ASN A 48 10.73 5.85 9.25
C ASN A 48 10.77 4.31 9.29
N ASP A 49 9.72 3.72 9.86
CA ASP A 49 9.57 2.26 9.97
C ASP A 49 8.95 1.62 8.72
N ILE A 50 8.66 2.41 7.69
CA ILE A 50 8.13 1.94 6.43
C ILE A 50 8.76 2.70 5.26
N ALA A 51 9.13 1.97 4.21
CA ALA A 51 9.66 2.54 2.97
C ALA A 51 8.87 2.03 1.76
N MET A 52 8.54 2.95 0.84
CA MET A 52 7.73 2.67 -0.34
C MET A 52 8.12 3.57 -1.51
N GLU A 53 7.77 3.16 -2.73
CA GLU A 53 7.86 4.04 -3.88
C GLU A 53 6.70 5.05 -3.88
N PRO A 54 6.95 6.36 -4.08
CA PRO A 54 5.89 7.29 -4.45
C PRO A 54 5.18 6.83 -5.73
N HIS A 55 3.90 7.12 -5.86
CA HIS A 55 3.19 6.80 -7.10
C HIS A 55 3.70 7.65 -8.26
N LYS A 56 4.04 7.02 -9.39
CA LYS A 56 4.68 7.64 -10.54
C LYS A 56 3.92 8.84 -11.15
N GLU A 57 2.59 8.76 -11.17
CA GLU A 57 1.76 9.71 -11.92
C GLU A 57 0.85 10.56 -11.04
N ARG A 58 0.52 10.10 -9.84
CA ARG A 58 -0.47 10.74 -8.96
C ARG A 58 0.07 10.91 -7.55
N ASN A 59 -0.37 11.96 -6.88
CA ASN A 59 -0.03 12.26 -5.50
C ASN A 59 -1.28 12.45 -4.61
N CYS A 60 -2.41 11.90 -5.01
CA CYS A 60 -3.69 12.13 -4.37
C CYS A 60 -4.58 10.88 -4.44
N ALA A 61 -5.04 10.38 -3.30
CA ALA A 61 -5.95 9.24 -3.24
C ALA A 61 -7.28 9.49 -3.99
N TYR A 62 -7.77 10.72 -4.00
CA TYR A 62 -8.98 11.10 -4.74
C TYR A 62 -8.80 11.03 -6.27
N GLN A 63 -7.61 11.39 -6.76
CA GLN A 63 -7.27 11.24 -8.18
C GLN A 63 -7.14 9.76 -8.56
N GLU A 64 -6.53 8.96 -7.69
CA GLU A 64 -6.44 7.50 -7.88
C GLU A 64 -7.82 6.87 -7.88
N ALA A 65 -8.72 7.27 -6.99
CA ALA A 65 -10.10 6.81 -6.95
C ALA A 65 -10.82 7.06 -8.28
N ALA A 66 -10.67 8.27 -8.85
CA ALA A 66 -11.23 8.60 -10.16
C ALA A 66 -10.67 7.71 -11.28
N ALA A 67 -9.36 7.44 -11.27
CA ALA A 67 -8.71 6.56 -12.24
C ALA A 67 -9.17 5.11 -12.12
N VAL A 68 -9.32 4.60 -10.89
CA VAL A 68 -9.83 3.25 -10.59
C VAL A 68 -11.27 3.08 -11.08
N ILE A 69 -12.13 4.07 -10.86
CA ILE A 69 -13.53 4.06 -11.36
C ILE A 69 -13.54 4.08 -12.88
N LYS A 70 -12.79 4.99 -13.51
CA LYS A 70 -12.70 5.12 -14.98
C LYS A 70 -12.24 3.82 -15.64
N SER A 71 -11.26 3.15 -15.03
CA SER A 71 -10.72 1.87 -15.53
C SER A 71 -11.54 0.64 -15.11
N LYS A 72 -12.68 0.82 -14.43
CA LYS A 72 -13.58 -0.24 -13.95
C LYS A 72 -12.88 -1.28 -13.04
N LYS A 73 -11.82 -0.88 -12.33
CA LYS A 73 -11.05 -1.77 -11.45
C LYS A 73 -11.68 -1.96 -10.06
N ALA A 74 -12.72 -1.22 -9.73
CA ALA A 74 -13.49 -1.38 -8.50
C ALA A 74 -14.91 -0.87 -8.67
N ASN A 75 -15.80 -1.26 -7.75
CA ASN A 75 -17.19 -0.78 -7.73
C ASN A 75 -17.23 0.74 -7.44
N LYS A 76 -17.89 1.48 -8.31
CA LYS A 76 -18.00 2.94 -8.23
C LYS A 76 -18.66 3.42 -6.93
N ALA A 77 -19.74 2.77 -6.51
CA ALA A 77 -20.47 3.17 -5.30
C ALA A 77 -19.58 2.99 -4.05
N THR A 78 -18.89 1.85 -3.93
CA THR A 78 -17.96 1.56 -2.84
C THR A 78 -16.82 2.58 -2.78
N VAL A 79 -16.19 2.87 -3.91
CA VAL A 79 -15.08 3.86 -3.98
C VAL A 79 -15.58 5.26 -3.63
N ASN A 80 -16.75 5.66 -4.12
CA ASN A 80 -17.32 6.97 -3.80
C ASN A 80 -17.64 7.10 -2.30
N ALA A 81 -18.21 6.06 -1.67
CA ALA A 81 -18.49 6.05 -0.24
C ALA A 81 -17.19 6.15 0.57
N GLN A 82 -16.14 5.45 0.16
CA GLN A 82 -14.80 5.53 0.77
C GLN A 82 -14.22 6.95 0.68
N MET A 83 -14.28 7.57 -0.49
CA MET A 83 -13.75 8.93 -0.69
C MET A 83 -14.58 9.98 0.06
N ALA A 84 -15.91 9.82 0.15
CA ALA A 84 -16.77 10.70 0.94
C ALA A 84 -16.41 10.63 2.43
N ARG A 85 -16.17 9.41 2.96
CA ARG A 85 -15.70 9.22 4.34
C ARG A 85 -14.39 9.96 4.59
N TYR A 86 -13.40 9.86 3.69
CA TYR A 86 -12.11 10.54 3.86
C TYR A 86 -12.25 12.06 3.83
N ARG A 87 -13.10 12.62 2.95
CA ARG A 87 -13.41 14.06 2.96
C ARG A 87 -14.04 14.51 4.28
N ASN A 88 -15.01 13.74 4.79
CA ASN A 88 -15.67 14.06 6.05
C ASN A 88 -14.72 13.98 7.25
N MET A 89 -13.67 13.16 7.18
CA MET A 89 -12.60 13.09 8.17
C MET A 89 -11.58 14.22 8.05
N GLY A 90 -11.63 15.03 6.99
CA GLY A 90 -10.67 16.10 6.72
C GLY A 90 -9.37 15.62 6.07
N PHE A 91 -9.31 14.41 5.49
CA PHE A 91 -8.12 13.95 4.78
C PHE A 91 -7.81 14.88 3.60
N PRO A 92 -6.62 15.50 3.57
CA PRO A 92 -6.33 16.54 2.59
C PRO A 92 -6.11 15.99 1.18
N GLU A 93 -6.43 16.79 0.18
CA GLU A 93 -6.01 16.52 -1.18
C GLU A 93 -4.48 16.64 -1.32
N ARG A 94 -3.91 15.89 -2.24
CA ARG A 94 -2.47 15.90 -2.56
C ARG A 94 -1.55 15.61 -1.36
N TYR A 95 -2.05 14.87 -0.38
CA TYR A 95 -1.24 14.42 0.76
C TYR A 95 -0.10 13.48 0.35
N GLY A 96 -0.17 12.92 -0.82
CA GLY A 96 0.72 11.91 -1.35
C GLY A 96 -0.05 10.68 -1.78
N LEU A 97 0.64 9.85 -2.56
CA LEU A 97 0.19 8.53 -2.95
C LEU A 97 1.40 7.63 -3.16
N THR A 98 1.32 6.39 -2.73
CA THR A 98 2.39 5.40 -2.88
C THR A 98 1.99 4.27 -3.80
N SER A 99 2.98 3.68 -4.44
CA SER A 99 2.83 2.42 -5.15
C SER A 99 2.94 1.28 -4.15
N THR A 100 1.83 0.61 -3.87
CA THR A 100 1.78 -0.44 -2.85
C THR A 100 2.29 -1.81 -3.32
N PHE A 101 2.98 -1.88 -4.44
CA PHE A 101 3.52 -3.14 -4.97
C PHE A 101 4.87 -3.54 -4.34
N LEU A 102 5.59 -2.59 -3.75
CA LEU A 102 6.83 -2.80 -3.00
C LEU A 102 6.73 -2.05 -1.69
N ILE A 103 6.81 -2.77 -0.57
CA ILE A 103 6.75 -2.21 0.78
C ILE A 103 7.81 -2.88 1.62
N VAL A 104 8.69 -2.10 2.21
CA VAL A 104 9.65 -2.54 3.23
C VAL A 104 9.22 -1.94 4.55
N ARG A 105 9.09 -2.73 5.62
CA ARG A 105 8.63 -2.22 6.92
C ARG A 105 9.20 -2.99 8.10
N ARG A 106 9.50 -2.26 9.19
CA ARG A 106 9.77 -2.84 10.51
C ARG A 106 8.44 -3.22 11.17
N HIS A 107 8.45 -4.27 11.95
CA HIS A 107 7.27 -4.71 12.72
C HIS A 107 7.27 -4.07 14.10
N THR A 108 7.14 -2.75 14.16
CA THR A 108 6.92 -1.99 15.40
C THR A 108 5.44 -1.93 15.74
N ASP A 109 5.10 -1.60 16.99
CA ASP A 109 3.71 -1.44 17.44
C ASP A 109 2.96 -0.40 16.59
N ARG A 110 3.63 0.68 16.20
CA ARG A 110 3.06 1.73 15.34
C ARG A 110 2.76 1.23 13.94
N ILE A 111 3.60 0.38 13.40
CA ILE A 111 3.36 -0.26 12.09
C ILE A 111 2.30 -1.35 12.21
N ALA A 112 2.21 -2.07 13.31
CA ALA A 112 1.10 -3.00 13.54
C ALA A 112 -0.24 -2.26 13.58
N GLU A 113 -0.33 -1.13 14.29
CA GLU A 113 -1.52 -0.25 14.30
C GLU A 113 -1.90 0.23 12.89
N LEU A 114 -0.92 0.68 12.09
CA LEU A 114 -1.13 1.03 10.69
C LEU A 114 -1.66 -0.14 9.86
N ASN A 115 -1.06 -1.30 10.02
CA ASN A 115 -1.42 -2.52 9.29
C ASN A 115 -2.88 -2.93 9.56
N GLU A 116 -3.30 -2.93 10.82
CA GLU A 116 -4.67 -3.28 11.22
C GLU A 116 -5.68 -2.26 10.73
N MET A 117 -5.37 -0.96 10.86
CA MET A 117 -6.20 0.12 10.33
C MET A 117 -6.34 0.01 8.81
N TRP A 118 -5.25 -0.23 8.10
CA TRP A 118 -5.25 -0.40 6.65
C TRP A 118 -6.09 -1.60 6.20
N TRP A 119 -5.95 -2.73 6.90
CA TRP A 119 -6.77 -3.90 6.64
C TRP A 119 -8.26 -3.62 6.87
N SER A 120 -8.62 -2.97 7.96
CA SER A 120 -10.00 -2.58 8.26
C SER A 120 -10.63 -1.74 7.12
N GLU A 121 -9.88 -0.78 6.57
CA GLU A 121 -10.34 0.01 5.42
C GLU A 121 -10.52 -0.84 4.14
N ILE A 122 -9.61 -1.78 3.87
CA ILE A 122 -9.73 -2.72 2.73
C ILE A 122 -10.93 -3.65 2.92
N GLU A 123 -11.18 -4.07 4.16
CA GLU A 123 -12.28 -4.97 4.48
C GLU A 123 -13.64 -4.30 4.33
N GLN A 124 -13.76 -3.07 4.76
CA GLN A 124 -15.01 -2.30 4.72
C GLN A 124 -15.34 -1.73 3.34
N PHE A 125 -14.31 -1.38 2.54
CA PHE A 125 -14.48 -0.65 1.29
C PHE A 125 -13.86 -1.39 0.10
N SER A 126 -12.99 -0.72 -0.62
CA SER A 126 -12.39 -1.24 -1.84
C SER A 126 -11.15 -2.10 -1.55
N VAL A 127 -11.07 -3.25 -2.23
CA VAL A 127 -9.85 -4.07 -2.28
C VAL A 127 -8.68 -3.39 -2.99
N ARG A 128 -8.89 -2.17 -3.51
CA ARG A 128 -7.83 -1.31 -4.03
C ARG A 128 -7.09 -0.65 -2.86
N ASP A 129 -6.21 -1.40 -2.29
CA ASP A 129 -5.42 -1.10 -1.10
C ASP A 129 -4.68 0.25 -1.14
N GLN A 130 -4.31 0.70 -2.33
CA GLN A 130 -3.67 1.99 -2.58
C GLN A 130 -4.57 3.19 -2.22
N LEU A 131 -5.90 3.02 -2.24
CA LEU A 131 -6.83 4.09 -1.89
C LEU A 131 -6.84 4.42 -0.40
N SER A 132 -6.46 3.47 0.45
CA SER A 132 -6.62 3.57 1.91
C SER A 132 -5.31 3.74 2.69
N LEU A 133 -4.15 3.39 2.13
CA LEU A 133 -2.90 3.43 2.89
C LEU A 133 -2.53 4.85 3.36
N MET A 134 -2.52 5.83 2.45
CA MET A 134 -2.15 7.20 2.82
C MET A 134 -3.16 7.86 3.79
N PRO A 135 -4.49 7.67 3.67
CA PRO A 135 -5.45 8.08 4.70
C PRO A 135 -5.17 7.46 6.09
N CYS A 136 -4.78 6.18 6.15
CA CYS A 136 -4.41 5.54 7.42
C CYS A 136 -3.13 6.16 8.01
N MET A 137 -2.10 6.36 7.19
CA MET A 137 -0.85 7.00 7.61
C MET A 137 -1.10 8.42 8.12
N TRP A 138 -1.90 9.21 7.42
CA TRP A 138 -2.29 10.56 7.84
C TRP A 138 -2.97 10.56 9.22
N ARG A 139 -3.91 9.64 9.45
CA ARG A 139 -4.60 9.54 10.75
C ARG A 139 -3.66 9.22 11.91
N LEU A 140 -2.63 8.43 11.65
CA LEU A 140 -1.64 8.03 12.65
C LEU A 140 -0.46 9.01 12.75
N GLY A 141 -0.40 10.04 11.89
CA GLY A 141 0.75 10.95 11.83
C GLY A 141 2.05 10.24 11.45
N LEU A 142 1.97 9.23 10.58
CA LEU A 142 3.11 8.48 10.09
C LEU A 142 3.59 9.03 8.75
N ASP A 143 4.90 9.03 8.54
CA ASP A 143 5.55 9.26 7.23
C ASP A 143 6.26 7.99 6.78
N TYR A 144 6.85 8.01 5.60
CA TYR A 144 7.56 6.89 5.01
C TYR A 144 8.85 7.34 4.32
N ASP A 145 9.83 6.46 4.31
CA ASP A 145 11.05 6.65 3.53
C ASP A 145 10.77 6.33 2.06
N ARG A 146 11.37 7.12 1.17
CA ARG A 146 11.12 7.00 -0.27
C ARG A 146 12.08 6.05 -0.92
N ILE A 147 11.55 4.97 -1.49
CA ILE A 147 12.26 4.13 -2.45
C ILE A 147 12.20 4.85 -3.81
N PRO A 148 13.32 5.02 -4.54
CA PRO A 148 13.32 5.65 -5.85
C PRO A 148 12.36 4.94 -6.83
N ILE A 149 11.64 5.72 -7.64
CA ILE A 149 10.68 5.17 -8.60
C ILE A 149 11.42 4.40 -9.68
N GLY A 150 11.03 3.14 -9.88
CA GLY A 150 11.57 2.27 -10.92
C GLY A 150 12.53 1.21 -10.40
N PRO A 151 12.97 0.30 -11.25
CA PRO A 151 13.69 -0.90 -10.84
C PRO A 151 15.08 -0.64 -10.26
N HIS A 152 15.80 0.40 -10.68
CA HIS A 152 17.15 0.75 -10.23
C HIS A 152 18.10 -0.46 -10.04
N GLY A 153 17.90 -1.51 -10.83
CA GLY A 153 18.65 -2.76 -10.74
C GLY A 153 18.21 -3.71 -9.62
N PHE A 154 17.22 -3.38 -8.82
CA PHE A 154 16.72 -4.24 -7.72
C PHE A 154 15.68 -5.26 -8.17
N TYR A 155 14.91 -4.95 -9.21
CA TYR A 155 13.89 -5.86 -9.71
C TYR A 155 13.67 -5.70 -11.22
N ARG A 156 13.04 -6.70 -11.82
CA ARG A 156 12.51 -6.65 -13.18
C ARG A 156 10.99 -6.84 -13.12
N THR A 157 10.30 -6.21 -14.07
CA THR A 157 8.85 -6.39 -14.21
C THR A 157 8.56 -7.41 -15.28
N HIS A 158 7.71 -8.38 -15.00
CA HIS A 158 7.13 -9.26 -15.99
C HIS A 158 5.75 -8.74 -16.40
N LYS A 159 5.40 -8.85 -17.69
CA LYS A 159 4.02 -8.64 -18.11
C LYS A 159 3.14 -9.64 -17.35
N HIS A 160 2.04 -9.17 -16.77
CA HIS A 160 1.01 -10.10 -16.33
C HIS A 160 0.64 -10.99 -17.52
N GLY A 161 0.87 -12.28 -17.39
CA GLY A 161 0.30 -13.24 -18.33
C GLY A 161 -1.21 -13.03 -18.32
N GLY A 162 -1.77 -12.76 -19.50
CA GLY A 162 -3.20 -12.63 -19.71
C GLY A 162 -3.91 -13.95 -19.45
#